data_c4c0532f941ee1ac31e03bd76029106e
#
_entry.id   c4c0532f941ee1ac31e03bd76029106e
#
_cell.length_a   1.000
_cell.length_b   1.000
_cell.length_c   1.000
_cell.angle_alpha   90.00
_cell.angle_beta   90.00
_cell.angle_gamma   90.00
#
_symmetry.space_group_name_H-M   'P 1'
#
loop_
_entity.id
_entity.type
_entity.pdbx_description
1 polymer ?
#
loop_
_entity_poly.entity_id
_entity_poly.type
_entity_poly.pdbx_seq_one_letter_code
_entity_poly.pdbx_strand_id
1 'polypeptide(L)'
;MNLNLAICDDEIKDIELLNKHILQYTIETDNNITVSSYTSAKELISEYNNHSYNVVLLDIEMPDLSGMELAKQLRDIDDDLLIVFTTFYPEYMQESFNVQPFQFLTKPIDYASVSRLFSSIFKKFNRRSGNIVVIAVSYTHLTLPTMLSV
;
A
#
# COMPACT_ATOMS: atom_id res chain seq x y z
N MET A 1 5.54 -13.63 -3.76
CA MET A 1 4.32 -12.87 -4.01
C MET A 1 4.65 -11.60 -4.80
N ASN A 2 3.83 -11.29 -5.78
CA ASN A 2 3.96 -10.03 -6.52
C ASN A 2 2.90 -9.05 -6.04
N LEU A 3 3.32 -7.87 -5.64
CA LEU A 3 2.44 -6.82 -5.15
C LEU A 3 2.17 -5.82 -6.27
N ASN A 4 0.91 -5.53 -6.53
CA ASN A 4 0.52 -4.52 -7.51
C ASN A 4 0.27 -3.20 -6.79
N LEU A 5 1.07 -2.20 -7.14
CA LEU A 5 1.09 -0.90 -6.49
C LEU A 5 0.76 0.20 -7.48
N ALA A 6 -0.10 1.12 -7.10
CA ALA A 6 -0.28 2.37 -7.83
C ALA A 6 0.27 3.53 -7.01
N ILE A 7 0.98 4.43 -7.67
CA ILE A 7 1.44 5.69 -7.08
C ILE A 7 0.70 6.81 -7.78
N CYS A 8 0.12 7.72 -7.02
CA CYS A 8 -0.54 8.90 -7.59
C CYS A 8 0.02 10.15 -6.92
N ASP A 9 0.68 10.99 -7.71
CA ASP A 9 1.34 12.20 -7.23
C ASP A 9 1.52 13.13 -8.43
N ASP A 10 1.13 14.40 -8.30
CA ASP A 10 1.25 15.33 -9.41
C ASP A 10 2.70 15.79 -9.67
N GLU A 11 3.61 15.52 -8.75
CA GLU A 11 5.02 15.86 -8.89
C GLU A 11 5.82 14.66 -9.37
N ILE A 12 6.30 14.73 -10.61
CA ILE A 12 7.06 13.62 -11.21
C ILE A 12 8.31 13.29 -10.40
N LYS A 13 8.96 14.28 -9.80
CA LYS A 13 10.15 14.05 -8.99
C LYS A 13 9.85 13.18 -7.78
N ASP A 14 8.69 13.35 -7.18
CA ASP A 14 8.30 12.53 -6.03
C ASP A 14 8.02 11.10 -6.46
N ILE A 15 7.40 10.93 -7.62
CA ILE A 15 7.18 9.59 -8.19
C ILE A 15 8.52 8.90 -8.46
N GLU A 16 9.46 9.63 -9.06
CA GLU A 16 10.79 9.08 -9.38
C GLU A 16 11.53 8.66 -8.12
N LEU A 17 11.45 9.46 -7.07
CA LEU A 17 12.10 9.15 -5.80
C LEU A 17 11.50 7.88 -5.18
N LEU A 18 10.16 7.79 -5.17
CA LEU A 18 9.49 6.60 -4.66
C LEU A 18 9.88 5.37 -5.46
N ASN A 19 9.89 5.47 -6.79
CA ASN A 19 10.27 4.35 -7.65
C ASN A 19 11.70 3.90 -7.39
N LYS A 20 12.60 4.84 -7.15
CA LYS A 20 13.99 4.52 -6.82
C LYS A 20 14.08 3.74 -5.51
N HIS A 21 13.37 4.18 -4.49
CA HIS A 21 13.36 3.50 -3.19
C HIS A 21 12.70 2.12 -3.29
N ILE A 22 11.62 2.02 -4.06
CA ILE A 22 10.93 0.74 -4.25
C ILE A 22 11.82 -0.25 -4.98
N LEU A 23 12.52 0.20 -6.02
CA LEU A 23 13.46 -0.64 -6.74
C LEU A 23 14.56 -1.16 -5.81
N GLN A 24 15.13 -0.28 -4.99
CA GLN A 24 16.14 -0.69 -4.01
C GLN A 24 15.59 -1.76 -3.07
N TYR A 25 14.36 -1.57 -2.59
CA TYR A 25 13.74 -2.55 -1.70
C TYR A 25 13.59 -3.91 -2.38
N THR A 26 13.16 -3.94 -3.64
CA THR A 26 12.99 -5.21 -4.36
C THR A 26 14.32 -5.90 -4.64
N ILE A 27 15.39 -5.11 -4.82
CA ILE A 27 16.72 -5.67 -5.01
C ILE A 27 17.25 -6.30 -3.71
N GLU A 28 16.94 -5.67 -2.58
CA GLU A 28 17.45 -6.10 -1.27
C GLU A 28 16.62 -7.22 -0.63
N THR A 29 15.46 -7.52 -1.20
CA THR A 29 14.57 -8.57 -0.67
C THR A 29 14.16 -9.49 -1.81
N ASP A 30 13.47 -10.58 -1.48
CA ASP A 30 12.90 -11.47 -2.50
C ASP A 30 11.49 -11.06 -2.90
N ASN A 31 11.04 -9.89 -2.47
CA ASN A 31 9.70 -9.42 -2.76
C ASN A 31 9.65 -8.70 -4.09
N ASN A 32 8.58 -8.90 -4.85
CA ASN A 32 8.36 -8.28 -6.15
C ASN A 32 7.24 -7.26 -6.06
N ILE A 33 7.45 -6.09 -6.68
CA ILE A 33 6.45 -5.02 -6.73
C ILE A 33 6.33 -4.55 -8.18
N THR A 34 5.10 -4.60 -8.70
CA THR A 34 4.79 -4.02 -10.01
C THR A 34 4.15 -2.66 -9.78
N VAL A 35 4.76 -1.61 -10.32
CA VAL A 35 4.35 -0.23 -10.05
C VAL A 35 3.70 0.38 -11.27
N SER A 36 2.55 1.01 -11.06
CA SER A 36 1.91 1.89 -12.05
C SER A 36 1.88 3.29 -11.45
N SER A 37 2.28 4.29 -12.23
CA SER A 37 2.39 5.66 -11.77
C SER A 37 1.40 6.56 -12.49
N TYR A 38 0.76 7.44 -11.74
CA TYR A 38 -0.23 8.39 -12.24
C TYR A 38 0.08 9.76 -11.71
N THR A 39 -0.06 10.77 -12.57
CA THR A 39 0.16 12.17 -12.17
C THR A 39 -1.16 12.89 -11.88
N SER A 40 -2.28 12.21 -12.03
CA SER A 40 -3.60 12.80 -11.84
C SER A 40 -4.52 11.78 -11.18
N ALA A 41 -5.33 12.25 -10.23
CA ALA A 41 -6.31 11.42 -9.55
C ALA A 41 -7.35 10.89 -10.53
N LYS A 42 -7.76 11.70 -11.48
CA LYS A 42 -8.76 11.32 -12.49
C LYS A 42 -8.25 10.18 -13.36
N GLU A 43 -6.97 10.23 -13.69
CA GLU A 43 -6.34 9.19 -14.50
C GLU A 43 -6.35 7.86 -13.76
N LEU A 44 -5.99 7.85 -12.49
CA LEU A 44 -6.03 6.63 -11.69
C LEU A 44 -7.44 6.07 -11.60
N ILE A 45 -8.43 6.91 -11.35
CA ILE A 45 -9.83 6.46 -11.26
C ILE A 45 -10.28 5.83 -12.57
N SER A 46 -9.97 6.47 -13.71
CA SER A 46 -10.42 5.96 -15.00
C SER A 46 -9.79 4.62 -15.34
N GLU A 47 -8.59 4.35 -14.84
CA GLU A 47 -7.85 3.11 -15.12
C GLU A 47 -8.12 2.02 -14.09
N TYR A 48 -8.70 2.36 -12.95
CA TYR A 48 -8.79 1.44 -11.82
C TYR A 48 -9.56 0.17 -12.13
N ASN A 49 -10.63 0.26 -12.91
CA ASN A 49 -11.44 -0.91 -13.26
C ASN A 49 -10.70 -1.91 -14.13
N ASN A 50 -9.69 -1.44 -14.85
CA ASN A 50 -8.87 -2.29 -15.72
C ASN A 50 -7.69 -2.92 -14.99
N HIS A 51 -7.35 -2.40 -13.81
CA HIS A 51 -6.20 -2.85 -13.03
C HIS A 51 -6.58 -2.93 -11.56
N SER A 52 -6.35 -4.08 -10.96
CA SER A 52 -6.52 -4.25 -9.53
C SER A 52 -5.21 -3.98 -8.82
N TYR A 53 -5.24 -3.16 -7.79
CA TYR A 53 -4.07 -2.87 -6.99
C TYR A 53 -4.24 -3.42 -5.58
N ASN A 54 -3.14 -3.88 -5.00
CA ASN A 54 -3.11 -4.29 -3.59
C ASN A 54 -2.93 -3.07 -2.69
N VAL A 55 -2.19 -2.09 -3.17
CA VAL A 55 -1.79 -0.90 -2.41
C VAL A 55 -1.79 0.30 -3.32
N VAL A 56 -2.20 1.45 -2.80
CA VAL A 56 -2.01 2.73 -3.48
C VAL A 56 -1.28 3.69 -2.55
N LEU A 57 -0.32 4.43 -3.10
CA LEU A 57 0.36 5.54 -2.44
C LEU A 57 -0.18 6.83 -3.05
N LEU A 58 -0.89 7.62 -2.27
CA LEU A 58 -1.61 8.80 -2.73
C LEU A 58 -1.05 10.05 -2.10
N ASP A 59 -0.60 10.99 -2.92
CA ASP A 59 -0.29 12.34 -2.46
C ASP A 59 -1.60 13.04 -2.07
N ILE A 60 -1.63 13.66 -0.91
CA ILE A 60 -2.82 14.37 -0.45
C ILE A 60 -3.02 15.67 -1.23
N GLU A 61 -1.94 16.41 -1.47
CA GLU A 61 -2.02 17.71 -2.13
C GLU A 61 -1.92 17.60 -3.65
N MET A 62 -3.05 17.41 -4.31
CA MET A 62 -3.11 17.37 -5.78
C MET A 62 -4.14 18.38 -6.29
N PRO A 63 -3.88 19.04 -7.43
CA PRO A 63 -4.73 20.16 -7.88
C PRO A 63 -6.09 19.76 -8.43
N ASP A 64 -6.22 18.61 -9.09
CA ASP A 64 -7.48 18.22 -9.74
C ASP A 64 -8.46 17.59 -8.76
N LEU A 65 -7.97 16.73 -7.89
CA LEU A 65 -8.75 16.04 -6.89
C LEU A 65 -7.78 15.67 -5.77
N SER A 66 -8.08 16.02 -4.52
CA SER A 66 -7.18 15.73 -3.42
C SER A 66 -7.03 14.22 -3.22
N GLY A 67 -5.89 13.83 -2.68
CA GLY A 67 -5.68 12.42 -2.35
C GLY A 67 -6.71 11.87 -1.40
N MET A 68 -7.23 12.72 -0.51
CA MET A 68 -8.26 12.32 0.44
C MET A 68 -9.58 11.99 -0.27
N GLU A 69 -9.99 12.83 -1.23
CA GLU A 69 -11.20 12.57 -2.03
C GLU A 69 -11.01 11.34 -2.91
N LEU A 70 -9.83 11.22 -3.52
CA LEU A 70 -9.49 10.04 -4.31
C LEU A 70 -9.59 8.78 -3.46
N ALA A 71 -9.06 8.81 -2.24
CA ALA A 71 -9.11 7.66 -1.34
C ALA A 71 -10.54 7.25 -1.02
N LYS A 72 -11.43 8.23 -0.82
CA LYS A 72 -12.85 7.92 -0.56
C LYS A 72 -13.47 7.19 -1.73
N GLN A 73 -13.19 7.64 -2.96
CA GLN A 73 -13.74 7.00 -4.15
C GLN A 73 -13.17 5.60 -4.34
N LEU A 74 -11.88 5.41 -4.09
CA LEU A 74 -11.26 4.10 -4.20
C LEU A 74 -11.77 3.14 -3.13
N ARG A 75 -12.00 3.62 -1.91
CA ARG A 75 -12.53 2.79 -0.84
C ARG A 75 -13.94 2.31 -1.14
N ASP A 76 -14.75 3.12 -1.82
CA ASP A 76 -16.09 2.71 -2.25
C ASP A 76 -16.03 1.59 -3.29
N ILE A 77 -14.95 1.54 -4.08
CA ILE A 77 -14.78 0.50 -5.10
C ILE A 77 -14.19 -0.76 -4.49
N ASP A 78 -13.28 -0.63 -3.53
CA ASP A 78 -12.49 -1.76 -3.04
C ASP A 78 -12.19 -1.60 -1.54
N ASP A 79 -12.91 -2.35 -0.71
CA ASP A 79 -12.74 -2.33 0.75
C ASP A 79 -11.39 -2.88 1.20
N ASP A 80 -10.78 -3.76 0.41
CA ASP A 80 -9.56 -4.46 0.81
C ASP A 80 -8.28 -3.72 0.41
N LEU A 81 -8.42 -2.66 -0.37
CA LEU A 81 -7.27 -1.89 -0.85
C LEU A 81 -6.53 -1.26 0.33
N LEU A 82 -5.21 -1.42 0.34
CA LEU A 82 -4.38 -0.71 1.31
C LEU A 82 -4.10 0.69 0.78
N ILE A 83 -4.49 1.69 1.54
CA ILE A 83 -4.29 3.09 1.18
C ILE A 83 -3.20 3.67 2.06
N VAL A 84 -2.16 4.21 1.42
CA VAL A 84 -1.06 4.91 2.09
C VAL A 84 -1.02 6.33 1.55
N PHE A 85 -1.05 7.30 2.44
CA PHE A 85 -0.95 8.70 2.04
C PHE A 85 0.49 9.19 2.14
N THR A 86 0.86 10.07 1.21
CA THR A 86 2.12 10.79 1.28
C THR A 86 1.79 12.28 1.38
N THR A 87 2.50 13.01 2.23
CA THR A 87 2.20 14.41 2.46
C THR A 87 3.35 15.13 3.16
N PHE A 88 3.46 16.44 2.93
CA PHE A 88 4.31 17.31 3.75
C PHE A 88 3.62 17.72 5.05
N TYR A 89 2.30 17.46 5.18
CA TYR A 89 1.48 17.99 6.27
C TYR A 89 0.82 16.85 7.05
N PRO A 90 1.50 16.33 8.09
CA PRO A 90 0.95 15.19 8.85
C PRO A 90 -0.35 15.50 9.58
N GLU A 91 -0.71 16.77 9.72
CA GLU A 91 -1.99 17.14 10.34
C GLU A 91 -3.21 16.63 9.55
N TYR A 92 -3.05 16.30 8.28
CA TYR A 92 -4.13 15.70 7.50
C TYR A 92 -4.51 14.29 7.96
N MET A 93 -3.72 13.68 8.83
CA MET A 93 -4.02 12.33 9.32
C MET A 93 -5.40 12.24 9.98
N GLN A 94 -5.83 13.30 10.65
CA GLN A 94 -7.13 13.30 11.32
C GLN A 94 -8.30 13.20 10.34
N GLU A 95 -8.15 13.76 9.14
CA GLU A 95 -9.20 13.75 8.13
C GLU A 95 -9.33 12.41 7.42
N SER A 96 -8.34 11.53 7.57
CA SER A 96 -8.29 10.26 6.87
C SER A 96 -9.05 9.14 7.56
N PHE A 97 -9.61 9.40 8.71
CA PHE A 97 -10.21 8.37 9.55
C PHE A 97 -11.25 7.51 8.81
N ASN A 98 -12.08 8.15 8.00
CA ASN A 98 -13.16 7.46 7.31
C ASN A 98 -12.70 6.53 6.19
N VAL A 99 -11.50 6.69 5.66
CA VAL A 99 -10.99 5.84 4.60
C VAL A 99 -10.10 4.72 5.13
N GLN A 100 -9.84 4.71 6.41
CA GLN A 100 -9.05 3.67 7.09
C GLN A 100 -7.71 3.46 6.40
N PRO A 101 -6.82 4.46 6.44
CA PRO A 101 -5.52 4.32 5.79
C PRO A 101 -4.66 3.28 6.51
N PHE A 102 -3.84 2.59 5.75
CA PHE A 102 -2.88 1.67 6.33
C PHE A 102 -1.75 2.42 7.02
N GLN A 103 -1.27 3.49 6.38
CA GLN A 103 -0.14 4.27 6.90
C GLN A 103 -0.05 5.63 6.22
N PHE A 104 0.70 6.55 6.85
CA PHE A 104 1.11 7.83 6.28
C PHE A 104 2.62 7.87 6.15
N LEU A 105 3.10 8.42 5.06
CA LEU A 105 4.52 8.73 4.87
C LEU A 105 4.66 10.24 4.75
N THR A 106 5.48 10.83 5.60
CA THR A 106 5.73 12.27 5.56
C THR A 106 6.86 12.58 4.58
N LYS A 107 6.62 13.52 3.68
CA LYS A 107 7.63 13.97 2.73
C LYS A 107 8.64 14.88 3.42
N PRO A 108 9.91 14.88 3.02
CA PRO A 108 10.52 14.04 2.00
C PRO A 108 10.65 12.59 2.46
N ILE A 109 10.32 11.66 1.58
CA ILE A 109 10.28 10.25 1.94
C ILE A 109 11.66 9.63 1.76
N ASP A 110 12.17 8.99 2.82
CA ASP A 110 13.47 8.33 2.77
C ASP A 110 13.32 6.82 2.52
N TYR A 111 14.42 6.17 2.21
CA TYR A 111 14.39 4.74 1.94
C TYR A 111 13.96 3.94 3.16
N ALA A 112 14.39 4.33 4.35
CA ALA A 112 14.04 3.60 5.57
C ALA A 112 12.52 3.54 5.77
N SER A 113 11.83 4.64 5.49
CA SER A 113 10.36 4.69 5.59
C SER A 113 9.70 3.76 4.57
N VAL A 114 10.21 3.76 3.33
CA VAL A 114 9.69 2.88 2.27
C VAL A 114 9.94 1.42 2.63
N SER A 115 11.12 1.10 3.11
CA SER A 115 11.47 -0.27 3.51
C SER A 115 10.57 -0.77 4.62
N ARG A 116 10.34 0.03 5.65
CA ARG A 116 9.45 -0.35 6.75
C ARG A 116 8.01 -0.54 6.26
N LEU A 117 7.55 0.36 5.37
CA LEU A 117 6.21 0.27 4.83
C LEU A 117 5.99 -1.06 4.10
N PHE A 118 6.84 -1.36 3.14
CA PHE A 118 6.65 -2.57 2.33
C PHE A 118 6.91 -3.84 3.13
N SER A 119 7.83 -3.81 4.08
CA SER A 119 8.02 -4.94 4.98
C SER A 119 6.73 -5.22 5.77
N SER A 120 6.06 -4.18 6.25
CA SER A 120 4.77 -4.32 6.94
C SER A 120 3.68 -4.84 6.02
N ILE A 121 3.64 -4.35 4.79
CA ILE A 121 2.64 -4.78 3.81
C ILE A 121 2.82 -6.25 3.46
N PHE A 122 4.04 -6.68 3.13
CA PHE A 122 4.29 -8.07 2.78
C PHE A 122 4.05 -8.99 3.99
N LYS A 123 4.41 -8.55 5.17
CA LYS A 123 4.13 -9.31 6.39
C LYS A 123 2.62 -9.52 6.58
N LYS A 124 1.83 -8.49 6.31
CA LYS A 124 0.37 -8.59 6.40
C LYS A 124 -0.17 -9.62 5.42
N PHE A 125 0.26 -9.59 4.16
CA PHE A 125 -0.20 -10.54 3.16
C PHE A 125 0.31 -11.95 3.43
N ASN A 126 1.55 -12.10 3.87
CA ASN A 126 2.11 -13.40 4.20
C ASN A 126 1.40 -14.04 5.39
N ARG A 127 1.00 -13.23 6.36
CA ARG A 127 0.26 -13.76 7.51
C ARG A 127 -1.10 -14.32 7.10
N ARG A 128 -1.79 -13.66 6.16
CA ARG A 128 -3.07 -14.19 5.66
C ARG A 128 -2.88 -15.53 4.99
N SER A 129 -1.91 -15.62 4.09
CA SER A 129 -1.59 -16.89 3.41
C SER A 129 -1.09 -17.92 4.39
N GLY A 130 -0.20 -17.51 5.30
CA GLY A 130 0.37 -18.41 6.30
C GLY A 130 -0.66 -18.96 7.26
N ASN A 131 -1.63 -18.14 7.66
CA ASN A 131 -2.70 -18.59 8.54
C ASN A 131 -3.54 -19.68 7.88
N ILE A 132 -3.83 -19.55 6.60
CA ILE A 132 -4.55 -20.58 5.88
C ILE A 132 -3.75 -21.87 5.83
N VAL A 133 -2.46 -21.78 5.52
CA VAL A 133 -1.59 -22.93 5.44
C VAL A 133 -1.41 -23.59 6.82
N VAL A 134 -1.22 -22.77 7.85
CA VAL A 134 -1.02 -23.28 9.20
C VAL A 134 -2.25 -24.02 9.70
N ILE A 135 -3.45 -23.49 9.42
CA ILE A 135 -4.68 -24.18 9.79
C ILE A 135 -4.75 -25.55 9.12
N ALA A 136 -4.37 -25.63 7.86
CA ALA A 136 -4.40 -26.89 7.13
C ALA A 136 -3.40 -27.90 7.67
N VAL A 137 -2.27 -27.43 8.18
CA VAL A 137 -1.17 -28.32 8.63
C VAL A 137 -1.24 -28.60 10.13
N SER A 138 -1.62 -27.61 10.94
CA SER A 138 -1.52 -27.73 12.39
C SER A 138 -2.41 -28.82 12.97
N TYR A 139 -3.45 -29.20 12.29
CA TYR A 139 -4.31 -30.27 12.77
C TYR A 139 -3.73 -31.65 12.61
N THR A 140 -2.57 -31.73 12.04
CA THR A 140 -1.83 -32.98 11.99
C THR A 140 -0.85 -33.07 13.13
N HIS A 141 -0.70 -32.05 13.94
CA HIS A 141 0.36 -31.95 14.92
C HIS A 141 -0.08 -31.23 16.17
N LEU A 142 0.23 -30.51 16.54
CA LEU A 142 0.14 -29.72 17.49
C LEU A 142 -0.37 -29.16 17.87
N THR A 143 -0.45 -29.22 17.64
CA THR A 143 -1.03 -28.72 17.94
C THR A 143 -1.20 -28.13 18.12
N LEU A 144 -1.18 -28.31 18.12
CA LEU A 144 -1.51 -27.80 18.32
C LEU A 144 -1.69 -27.11 18.58
N PRO A 145 -1.79 -27.21 18.84
CA PRO A 145 -2.22 -26.58 19.05
C PRO A 145 -2.19 -25.71 19.23
N THR A 146 -2.19 -25.78 19.14
CA THR A 146 -2.39 -25.16 19.13
C THR A 146 -2.29 -24.36 18.80
N MET A 147 -2.27 -24.43 18.73
CA MET A 147 -2.38 -23.94 18.36
C MET A 147 -2.35 -23.27 18.01
N LEU A 148 -2.41 -23.30 17.86
CA LEU A 148 -2.63 -22.78 17.40
C LEU A 148 -2.69 -21.84 17.30
N SER A 149 -2.62 -21.61 17.35
CA SER A 149 -2.81 -20.82 17.02
C SER A 149 -2.57 -20.15 16.77
N VAL A 150 -2.64 -20.10 16.53
CA VAL A 150 -2.51 -19.47 16.15
C VAL A 150 -2.59 -19.05 16.30
#